data_154f13b206af8e3b15862d7580de5b46
#
_entry.id   154f13b206af8e3b15862d7580de5b46
#
_cell.length_a   1.000
_cell.length_b   1.000
_cell.length_c   1.000
_cell.angle_alpha   90.00
_cell.angle_beta   90.00
_cell.angle_gamma   90.00
#
_symmetry.space_group_name_H-M   'P 1'
#
loop_
_entity.id
_entity.type
_entity.pdbx_description
1 polymer ?
#
loop_
_entity_poly.entity_id
_entity_poly.type
_entity_poly.pdbx_seq_one_letter_code
_entity_poly.pdbx_strand_id
1 'polypeptide(L)'
;MSEQREPQPQQRSWPRRLLNRMEVNRAVFYALVSRGWQFVSGPVTMLLIVAFFSSELQGYYYTFGALVALQTFVEMGMQVVTLYLTSHEWSKLEIDERGYLIGEEAALSRMRSLAALVLKWYSIAGLFFVGGIGIAGYWFFQSQPADGVDWQGPWYCIVGLTALTLVATPCLTLLDGCDQVSVTNRYRAFQSVTATLVVWIAISSGAGLWTSVAICAVRLFWELWLIGVRYRRFFAS
;
A
#
# COMPACT_ATOMS: atom_id res chain seq x y z
N MET A 1 7.73 -59.68 -3.36
CA MET A 1 7.16 -58.96 -2.21
C MET A 1 7.97 -57.65 -2.08
N SER A 2 7.51 -56.62 -2.71
CA SER A 2 8.11 -55.28 -2.71
C SER A 2 7.38 -54.44 -1.68
N GLU A 3 8.03 -54.18 -0.56
CA GLU A 3 7.53 -53.31 0.51
C GLU A 3 7.48 -51.87 -0.01
N GLN A 4 6.25 -51.36 -0.24
CA GLN A 4 6.00 -49.94 -0.46
C GLN A 4 6.22 -49.20 0.87
N ARG A 5 7.35 -48.47 1.00
CA ARG A 5 7.55 -47.50 2.07
C ARG A 5 6.62 -46.31 1.84
N GLU A 6 5.58 -46.21 2.64
CA GLU A 6 4.79 -44.99 2.74
C GLU A 6 5.68 -43.79 3.10
N PRO A 7 5.53 -42.62 2.43
CA PRO A 7 6.24 -41.43 2.81
C PRO A 7 5.76 -40.95 4.18
N GLN A 8 6.62 -41.00 5.18
CA GLN A 8 6.33 -40.45 6.50
C GLN A 8 6.03 -38.95 6.41
N PRO A 9 4.96 -38.47 7.08
CA PRO A 9 4.66 -37.05 7.12
C PRO A 9 5.82 -36.31 7.81
N GLN A 10 6.44 -35.37 7.08
CA GLN A 10 7.49 -34.51 7.62
C GLN A 10 6.95 -33.82 8.89
N GLN A 11 7.43 -34.26 10.03
CA GLN A 11 7.19 -33.61 11.32
C GLN A 11 7.79 -32.19 11.26
N ARG A 12 6.95 -31.22 10.97
CA ARG A 12 7.28 -29.80 11.15
C ARG A 12 7.70 -29.62 12.61
N SER A 13 9.00 -29.40 12.84
CA SER A 13 9.60 -29.29 14.16
C SER A 13 8.85 -28.25 15.02
N TRP A 14 8.58 -28.61 16.29
CA TRP A 14 7.91 -27.79 17.29
C TRP A 14 8.37 -26.32 17.37
N PRO A 15 9.68 -26.01 17.23
CA PRO A 15 10.12 -24.61 17.24
C PRO A 15 9.60 -23.78 16.06
N ARG A 16 9.42 -24.36 14.87
CA ARG A 16 8.84 -23.64 13.72
C ARG A 16 7.35 -23.30 13.95
N ARG A 17 6.59 -24.15 14.65
CA ARG A 17 5.20 -23.85 15.00
C ARG A 17 5.07 -22.72 16.02
N LEU A 18 5.98 -22.61 16.97
CA LEU A 18 6.01 -21.52 17.95
C LEU A 18 6.46 -20.21 17.30
N LEU A 19 7.46 -20.23 16.42
CA LEU A 19 7.90 -19.05 15.67
C LEU A 19 6.76 -18.50 14.77
N ASN A 20 6.07 -19.35 14.02
CA ASN A 20 4.94 -18.94 13.20
C ASN A 20 3.78 -18.38 14.06
N ARG A 21 3.51 -18.94 15.24
CA ARG A 21 2.51 -18.38 16.17
C ARG A 21 2.91 -16.99 16.69
N MET A 22 4.18 -16.77 17.00
CA MET A 22 4.67 -15.47 17.44
C MET A 22 4.63 -14.42 16.31
N GLU A 23 4.92 -14.80 15.08
CA GLU A 23 4.83 -13.92 13.91
C GLU A 23 3.39 -13.54 13.57
N VAL A 24 2.47 -14.51 13.59
CA VAL A 24 1.03 -14.26 13.43
C VAL A 24 0.51 -13.32 14.52
N ASN A 25 0.90 -13.54 15.79
CA ASN A 25 0.50 -12.66 16.88
C ASN A 25 1.03 -11.22 16.68
N ARG A 26 2.26 -11.06 16.18
CA ARG A 26 2.83 -9.73 15.87
C ARG A 26 2.13 -9.06 14.70
N ALA A 27 1.85 -9.79 13.62
CA ALA A 27 1.11 -9.25 12.48
C ALA A 27 -0.28 -8.76 12.86
N VAL A 28 -1.01 -9.56 13.64
CA VAL A 28 -2.33 -9.20 14.18
C VAL A 28 -2.23 -8.00 15.13
N PHE A 29 -1.24 -7.98 16.00
CA PHE A 29 -1.03 -6.85 16.92
C PHE A 29 -0.84 -5.53 16.17
N TYR A 30 0.06 -5.47 15.18
CA TYR A 30 0.26 -4.24 14.40
C TYR A 30 -0.96 -3.85 13.58
N ALA A 31 -1.72 -4.82 13.06
CA ALA A 31 -2.96 -4.55 12.37
C ALA A 31 -4.01 -3.93 13.32
N LEU A 32 -4.16 -4.47 14.52
CA LEU A 32 -5.07 -3.94 15.55
C LEU A 32 -4.64 -2.55 16.03
N VAL A 33 -3.34 -2.33 16.26
CA VAL A 33 -2.81 -1.00 16.63
C VAL A 33 -3.11 0.02 15.54
N SER A 34 -2.89 -0.33 14.27
CA SER A 34 -3.19 0.56 13.14
C SER A 34 -4.68 0.88 13.04
N ARG A 35 -5.56 -0.11 13.24
CA ARG A 35 -7.01 0.10 13.22
C ARG A 35 -7.49 0.93 14.42
N GLY A 36 -6.98 0.64 15.63
CA GLY A 36 -7.27 1.43 16.82
C GLY A 36 -6.81 2.89 16.67
N TRP A 37 -5.63 3.11 16.11
CA TRP A 37 -5.14 4.45 15.80
C TRP A 37 -6.07 5.19 14.83
N GLN A 38 -6.49 4.56 13.74
CA GLN A 38 -7.41 5.13 12.76
C GLN A 38 -8.76 5.49 13.38
N PHE A 39 -9.26 4.65 14.29
CA PHE A 39 -10.52 4.90 14.99
C PHE A 39 -10.47 6.15 15.86
N VAL A 40 -9.34 6.41 16.52
CA VAL A 40 -9.15 7.60 17.36
C VAL A 40 -8.78 8.83 16.51
N SER A 41 -7.89 8.65 15.55
CA SER A 41 -7.37 9.75 14.73
C SER A 41 -8.39 10.32 13.75
N GLY A 42 -9.35 9.51 13.28
CA GLY A 42 -10.40 9.95 12.36
C GLY A 42 -11.23 11.11 12.91
N PRO A 43 -11.91 10.97 14.06
CA PRO A 43 -12.66 12.05 14.68
C PRO A 43 -11.82 13.31 14.98
N VAL A 44 -10.58 13.14 15.45
CA VAL A 44 -9.66 14.26 15.71
C VAL A 44 -9.36 15.01 14.41
N THR A 45 -9.05 14.30 13.34
CA THR A 45 -8.81 14.92 12.03
C THR A 45 -10.04 15.67 11.52
N MET A 46 -11.23 15.09 11.69
CA MET A 46 -12.48 15.75 11.31
C MET A 46 -12.70 17.06 12.08
N LEU A 47 -12.47 17.06 13.39
CA LEU A 47 -12.58 18.27 14.22
C LEU A 47 -11.58 19.34 13.79
N LEU A 48 -10.34 18.96 13.47
CA LEU A 48 -9.33 19.89 12.97
C LEU A 48 -9.73 20.47 11.60
N ILE A 49 -10.26 19.67 10.69
CA ILE A 49 -10.77 20.16 9.39
C ILE A 49 -11.88 21.18 9.60
N VAL A 50 -12.87 20.90 10.47
CA VAL A 50 -13.97 21.83 10.75
C VAL A 50 -13.47 23.12 11.41
N ALA A 51 -12.44 23.03 12.26
CA ALA A 51 -11.91 24.20 12.99
C ALA A 51 -11.03 25.11 12.12
N PHE A 52 -10.30 24.55 11.15
CA PHE A 52 -9.26 25.29 10.41
C PHE A 52 -9.58 25.51 8.93
N PHE A 53 -10.51 24.77 8.32
CA PHE A 53 -10.85 24.91 6.91
C PHE A 53 -12.17 25.67 6.72
N SER A 54 -12.22 26.57 5.71
CA SER A 54 -13.49 27.15 5.26
C SER A 54 -14.38 26.08 4.64
N SER A 55 -15.68 26.34 4.51
CA SER A 55 -16.66 25.42 3.89
C SER A 55 -16.27 25.04 2.46
N GLU A 56 -15.76 26.00 1.69
CA GLU A 56 -15.30 25.80 0.32
C GLU A 56 -14.09 24.85 0.31
N LEU A 57 -13.10 25.11 1.19
CA LEU A 57 -11.90 24.29 1.28
C LEU A 57 -12.22 22.86 1.73
N GLN A 58 -13.19 22.68 2.65
CA GLN A 58 -13.69 21.36 3.04
C GLN A 58 -14.30 20.63 1.84
N GLY A 59 -15.10 21.31 1.02
CA GLY A 59 -15.69 20.76 -0.20
C GLY A 59 -14.64 20.21 -1.15
N TYR A 60 -13.61 21.00 -1.45
CA TYR A 60 -12.48 20.55 -2.29
C TYR A 60 -11.72 19.39 -1.66
N TYR A 61 -11.41 19.47 -0.37
CA TYR A 61 -10.67 18.43 0.34
C TYR A 61 -11.37 17.07 0.29
N TYR A 62 -12.66 17.02 0.59
CA TYR A 62 -13.44 15.78 0.53
C TYR A 62 -13.65 15.29 -0.89
N THR A 63 -13.81 16.18 -1.86
CA THR A 63 -13.94 15.83 -3.27
C THR A 63 -12.62 15.25 -3.82
N PHE A 64 -11.47 15.80 -3.44
CA PHE A 64 -10.16 15.22 -3.74
C PHE A 64 -10.08 13.78 -3.23
N GLY A 65 -10.45 13.57 -1.96
CA GLY A 65 -10.46 12.23 -1.36
C GLY A 65 -11.40 11.26 -2.08
N ALA A 66 -12.61 11.72 -2.45
CA ALA A 66 -13.60 10.91 -3.17
C ALA A 66 -13.11 10.51 -4.58
N LEU A 67 -12.52 11.44 -5.33
CA LEU A 67 -11.97 11.16 -6.66
C LEU A 67 -10.75 10.22 -6.59
N VAL A 68 -9.86 10.42 -5.61
CA VAL A 68 -8.72 9.53 -5.38
C VAL A 68 -9.19 8.13 -4.98
N ALA A 69 -10.27 7.99 -4.21
CA ALA A 69 -10.81 6.68 -3.82
C ALA A 69 -11.29 5.84 -5.02
N LEU A 70 -11.57 6.46 -6.17
CA LEU A 70 -11.89 5.74 -7.41
C LEU A 70 -10.73 4.86 -7.93
N GLN A 71 -9.50 5.05 -7.44
CA GLN A 71 -8.38 4.14 -7.72
C GLN A 71 -8.73 2.67 -7.43
N THR A 72 -9.59 2.41 -6.43
CA THR A 72 -10.01 1.05 -6.06
C THR A 72 -10.69 0.32 -7.23
N PHE A 73 -11.44 1.04 -8.07
CA PHE A 73 -12.02 0.48 -9.28
C PHE A 73 -10.97 0.16 -10.35
N VAL A 74 -9.90 0.95 -10.41
CA VAL A 74 -8.80 0.74 -11.36
C VAL A 74 -7.97 -0.49 -10.95
N GLU A 75 -7.84 -0.76 -9.66
CA GLU A 75 -7.18 -1.95 -9.14
C GLU A 75 -7.92 -3.25 -9.48
N MET A 76 -9.26 -3.21 -9.62
CA MET A 76 -10.13 -4.32 -10.04
C MET A 76 -9.87 -5.66 -9.33
N GLY A 77 -9.53 -5.62 -8.06
CA GLY A 77 -9.28 -6.82 -7.26
C GLY A 77 -7.97 -7.56 -7.57
N MET A 78 -7.10 -7.00 -8.42
CA MET A 78 -5.80 -7.60 -8.76
C MET A 78 -4.92 -7.89 -7.54
N GLN A 79 -5.07 -7.15 -6.45
CA GLN A 79 -4.37 -7.43 -5.19
C GLN A 79 -4.65 -8.84 -4.67
N VAL A 80 -5.93 -9.28 -4.69
CA VAL A 80 -6.33 -10.61 -4.20
C VAL A 80 -5.73 -11.71 -5.08
N VAL A 81 -5.79 -11.55 -6.40
CA VAL A 81 -5.22 -12.50 -7.36
C VAL A 81 -3.71 -12.59 -7.19
N THR A 82 -3.03 -11.45 -7.09
CA THR A 82 -1.58 -11.37 -6.89
C THR A 82 -1.18 -12.06 -5.59
N LEU A 83 -1.86 -11.79 -4.48
CA LEU A 83 -1.61 -12.41 -3.18
C LEU A 83 -1.75 -13.94 -3.26
N TYR A 84 -2.82 -14.44 -3.88
CA TYR A 84 -3.08 -15.86 -4.03
C TYR A 84 -1.99 -16.57 -4.85
N LEU A 85 -1.67 -16.04 -6.04
CA LEU A 85 -0.66 -16.62 -6.92
C LEU A 85 0.73 -16.59 -6.29
N THR A 86 1.08 -15.48 -5.62
CA THR A 86 2.36 -15.35 -4.91
C THR A 86 2.50 -16.36 -3.78
N SER A 87 1.47 -16.52 -2.95
CA SER A 87 1.50 -17.48 -1.83
C SER A 87 1.56 -18.94 -2.32
N HIS A 88 0.99 -19.24 -3.48
CA HIS A 88 1.12 -20.57 -4.08
C HIS A 88 2.56 -20.89 -4.48
N GLU A 89 3.25 -19.96 -5.17
CA GLU A 89 4.66 -20.16 -5.58
C GLU A 89 5.61 -20.08 -4.38
N TRP A 90 5.29 -19.28 -3.36
CA TRP A 90 6.08 -19.13 -2.14
C TRP A 90 6.33 -20.45 -1.40
N SER A 91 5.41 -21.40 -1.51
CA SER A 91 5.57 -22.73 -0.88
C SER A 91 6.85 -23.48 -1.29
N LYS A 92 7.47 -23.10 -2.42
CA LYS A 92 8.68 -23.68 -3.03
C LYS A 92 9.88 -22.75 -2.99
N LEU A 93 9.73 -21.59 -2.37
CA LEU A 93 10.72 -20.53 -2.32
C LEU A 93 11.03 -20.16 -0.88
N GLU A 94 12.19 -19.54 -0.67
CA GLU A 94 12.58 -18.97 0.62
C GLU A 94 13.48 -17.74 0.41
N ILE A 95 13.63 -16.93 1.45
CA ILE A 95 14.57 -15.80 1.45
C ILE A 95 15.81 -16.23 2.20
N ASP A 96 16.98 -16.10 1.56
CA ASP A 96 18.26 -16.41 2.19
C ASP A 96 18.65 -15.36 3.26
N GLU A 97 19.70 -15.60 4.04
CA GLU A 97 20.20 -14.67 5.05
C GLU A 97 20.64 -13.32 4.47
N ARG A 98 20.93 -13.26 3.19
CA ARG A 98 21.34 -12.06 2.45
C ARG A 98 20.14 -11.29 1.88
N GLY A 99 18.94 -11.87 1.93
CA GLY A 99 17.70 -11.28 1.46
C GLY A 99 17.41 -11.52 -0.02
N TYR A 100 18.05 -12.50 -0.67
CA TYR A 100 17.73 -12.93 -2.02
C TYR A 100 16.67 -14.03 -2.01
N LEU A 101 15.84 -14.05 -3.05
CA LEU A 101 14.86 -15.11 -3.27
C LEU A 101 15.55 -16.32 -3.86
N ILE A 102 15.47 -17.48 -3.18
CA ILE A 102 16.07 -18.75 -3.58
C ILE A 102 15.03 -19.87 -3.55
N GLY A 103 15.26 -20.96 -4.31
CA GLY A 103 14.39 -22.13 -4.35
C GLY A 103 14.36 -22.80 -5.72
N GLU A 104 13.25 -23.44 -6.04
CA GLU A 104 13.05 -24.13 -7.31
C GLU A 104 13.10 -23.14 -8.49
N GLU A 105 13.96 -23.37 -9.49
CA GLU A 105 14.14 -22.45 -10.63
C GLU A 105 12.85 -22.17 -11.39
N ALA A 106 11.99 -23.18 -11.54
CA ALA A 106 10.69 -23.02 -12.18
C ALA A 106 9.75 -22.11 -11.39
N ALA A 107 9.76 -22.18 -10.04
CA ALA A 107 8.99 -21.31 -9.18
C ALA A 107 9.53 -19.87 -9.20
N LEU A 108 10.86 -19.69 -9.21
CA LEU A 108 11.50 -18.38 -9.37
C LEU A 108 11.13 -17.72 -10.70
N SER A 109 11.16 -18.47 -11.80
CA SER A 109 10.78 -17.97 -13.13
C SER A 109 9.31 -17.53 -13.15
N ARG A 110 8.40 -18.31 -12.57
CA ARG A 110 6.98 -17.96 -12.48
C ARG A 110 6.75 -16.74 -11.60
N MET A 111 7.46 -16.64 -10.46
CA MET A 111 7.37 -15.48 -9.58
C MET A 111 7.83 -14.19 -10.27
N ARG A 112 8.95 -14.24 -11.02
CA ARG A 112 9.42 -13.08 -11.82
C ARG A 112 8.42 -12.69 -12.91
N SER A 113 7.87 -13.68 -13.61
CA SER A 113 6.85 -13.44 -14.65
C SER A 113 5.58 -12.82 -14.06
N LEU A 114 5.14 -13.31 -12.89
CA LEU A 114 4.01 -12.76 -12.15
C LEU A 114 4.29 -11.31 -11.73
N ALA A 115 5.45 -11.04 -11.14
CA ALA A 115 5.85 -9.70 -10.72
C ALA A 115 5.87 -8.72 -11.91
N ALA A 116 6.46 -9.13 -13.04
CA ALA A 116 6.48 -8.31 -14.25
C ALA A 116 5.07 -8.04 -14.81
N LEU A 117 4.21 -9.06 -14.84
CA LEU A 117 2.82 -8.92 -15.30
C LEU A 117 2.03 -7.95 -14.43
N VAL A 118 2.15 -8.09 -13.10
CA VAL A 118 1.41 -7.28 -12.14
C VAL A 118 1.93 -5.84 -12.17
N LEU A 119 3.24 -5.62 -12.21
CA LEU A 119 3.82 -4.28 -12.38
C LEU A 119 3.36 -3.61 -13.67
N LYS A 120 3.34 -4.35 -14.79
CA LYS A 120 2.82 -3.84 -16.06
C LYS A 120 1.34 -3.45 -15.95
N TRP A 121 0.51 -4.29 -15.34
CA TRP A 121 -0.91 -4.00 -15.12
C TRP A 121 -1.08 -2.72 -14.31
N TYR A 122 -0.41 -2.59 -13.16
CA TYR A 122 -0.53 -1.42 -12.30
C TYR A 122 0.07 -0.15 -12.93
N SER A 123 1.09 -0.27 -13.78
CA SER A 123 1.60 0.87 -14.56
C SER A 123 0.56 1.37 -15.58
N ILE A 124 -0.11 0.46 -16.28
CA ILE A 124 -1.22 0.79 -17.19
C ILE A 124 -2.37 1.41 -16.39
N ALA A 125 -2.73 0.80 -15.26
CA ALA A 125 -3.76 1.30 -14.35
C ALA A 125 -3.45 2.72 -13.85
N GLY A 126 -2.19 3.00 -13.49
CA GLY A 126 -1.73 4.34 -13.10
C GLY A 126 -1.85 5.36 -14.22
N LEU A 127 -1.54 4.99 -15.46
CA LEU A 127 -1.73 5.86 -16.63
C LEU A 127 -3.22 6.15 -16.87
N PHE A 128 -4.08 5.15 -16.78
CA PHE A 128 -5.53 5.34 -16.86
C PHE A 128 -6.07 6.20 -15.73
N PHE A 129 -5.51 6.08 -14.52
CA PHE A 129 -5.87 6.94 -13.41
C PHE A 129 -5.51 8.39 -13.69
N VAL A 130 -4.29 8.68 -14.15
CA VAL A 130 -3.87 10.04 -14.51
C VAL A 130 -4.71 10.61 -15.66
N GLY A 131 -4.88 9.84 -16.74
CA GLY A 131 -5.63 10.28 -17.92
C GLY A 131 -7.14 10.38 -17.67
N GLY A 132 -7.73 9.44 -16.94
CA GLY A 132 -9.16 9.41 -16.65
C GLY A 132 -9.55 10.33 -15.49
N ILE A 133 -9.09 9.95 -14.28
CA ILE A 133 -9.47 10.68 -13.05
C ILE A 133 -8.82 12.06 -12.98
N GLY A 134 -7.55 12.18 -13.43
CA GLY A 134 -6.85 13.46 -13.46
C GLY A 134 -7.56 14.48 -14.33
N ILE A 135 -7.95 14.10 -15.55
CA ILE A 135 -8.67 14.97 -16.49
C ILE A 135 -10.11 15.23 -16.02
N ALA A 136 -10.85 14.18 -15.60
CA ALA A 136 -12.20 14.33 -15.10
C ALA A 136 -12.28 15.28 -13.90
N GLY A 137 -11.36 15.13 -12.94
CA GLY A 137 -11.28 16.02 -11.79
C GLY A 137 -10.91 17.45 -12.18
N TYR A 138 -10.00 17.65 -13.13
CA TYR A 138 -9.70 18.98 -13.65
C TYR A 138 -10.95 19.69 -14.22
N TRP A 139 -11.71 19.01 -15.09
CA TRP A 139 -12.96 19.56 -15.65
C TRP A 139 -14.00 19.83 -14.56
N PHE A 140 -14.12 18.94 -13.59
CA PHE A 140 -15.04 19.08 -12.46
C PHE A 140 -14.73 20.35 -11.66
N PHE A 141 -13.48 20.55 -11.23
CA PHE A 141 -13.10 21.70 -10.42
C PHE A 141 -13.12 23.02 -11.22
N GLN A 142 -12.84 22.96 -12.53
CA GLN A 142 -12.94 24.14 -13.38
C GLN A 142 -14.39 24.58 -13.59
N SER A 143 -15.36 23.66 -13.57
CA SER A 143 -16.79 23.98 -13.71
C SER A 143 -17.40 24.54 -12.45
N GLN A 144 -16.77 24.43 -11.30
CA GLN A 144 -17.25 24.93 -10.01
C GLN A 144 -16.14 25.73 -9.29
N PRO A 145 -15.73 26.87 -9.86
CA PRO A 145 -14.68 27.67 -9.23
C PRO A 145 -15.19 28.26 -7.92
N ALA A 146 -14.40 28.14 -6.87
CA ALA A 146 -14.59 28.87 -5.62
C ALA A 146 -13.54 29.97 -5.52
N ASP A 147 -13.97 31.18 -5.21
CA ASP A 147 -13.09 32.34 -5.09
C ASP A 147 -12.05 32.11 -3.98
N GLY A 148 -10.80 32.29 -4.31
CA GLY A 148 -9.70 32.22 -3.35
C GLY A 148 -9.16 30.80 -3.04
N VAL A 149 -9.61 29.74 -3.71
CA VAL A 149 -9.08 28.38 -3.55
C VAL A 149 -8.16 27.99 -4.71
N ASP A 150 -6.85 27.96 -4.44
CA ASP A 150 -5.87 27.39 -5.39
C ASP A 150 -5.89 25.87 -5.31
N TRP A 151 -6.64 25.22 -6.19
CA TRP A 151 -6.82 23.77 -6.25
C TRP A 151 -5.92 23.08 -7.27
N GLN A 152 -5.41 23.78 -8.29
CA GLN A 152 -4.72 23.18 -9.44
C GLN A 152 -3.41 22.49 -9.03
N GLY A 153 -2.54 23.19 -8.32
CA GLY A 153 -1.27 22.65 -7.85
C GLY A 153 -1.45 21.39 -7.01
N PRO A 154 -2.22 21.43 -5.90
CA PRO A 154 -2.53 20.25 -5.09
C PRO A 154 -3.15 19.10 -5.88
N TRP A 155 -4.08 19.39 -6.83
CA TRP A 155 -4.73 18.36 -7.64
C TRP A 155 -3.73 17.56 -8.49
N TYR A 156 -2.88 18.24 -9.26
CA TYR A 156 -1.89 17.55 -10.07
C TYR A 156 -0.88 16.75 -9.23
N CYS A 157 -0.46 17.30 -8.10
CA CYS A 157 0.43 16.59 -7.18
C CYS A 157 -0.23 15.32 -6.62
N ILE A 158 -1.48 15.38 -6.17
CA ILE A 158 -2.15 14.21 -5.59
C ILE A 158 -2.40 13.13 -6.63
N VAL A 159 -2.79 13.49 -7.85
CA VAL A 159 -2.98 12.54 -8.96
C VAL A 159 -1.66 11.86 -9.31
N GLY A 160 -0.57 12.61 -9.42
CA GLY A 160 0.76 12.06 -9.71
C GLY A 160 1.27 11.13 -8.60
N LEU A 161 1.18 11.55 -7.34
CA LEU A 161 1.59 10.73 -6.19
C LEU A 161 0.74 9.46 -6.07
N THR A 162 -0.57 9.55 -6.32
CA THR A 162 -1.47 8.38 -6.29
C THR A 162 -1.13 7.39 -7.40
N ALA A 163 -0.82 7.86 -8.60
CA ALA A 163 -0.39 6.99 -9.69
C ALA A 163 0.94 6.27 -9.37
N LEU A 164 1.90 6.96 -8.76
CA LEU A 164 3.15 6.35 -8.30
C LEU A 164 2.91 5.31 -7.18
N THR A 165 2.01 5.61 -6.24
CA THR A 165 1.60 4.67 -5.19
C THR A 165 0.94 3.43 -5.80
N LEU A 166 0.08 3.57 -6.82
CA LEU A 166 -0.49 2.44 -7.55
C LEU A 166 0.59 1.52 -8.11
N VAL A 167 1.66 2.06 -8.68
CA VAL A 167 2.78 1.25 -9.21
C VAL A 167 3.58 0.58 -8.08
N ALA A 168 3.69 1.19 -6.90
CA ALA A 168 4.39 0.62 -5.75
C ALA A 168 3.57 -0.46 -5.00
N THR A 169 2.25 -0.35 -4.99
CA THR A 169 1.32 -1.24 -4.28
C THR A 169 1.54 -2.74 -4.55
N PRO A 170 1.73 -3.22 -5.80
CA PRO A 170 1.95 -4.63 -6.05
C PRO A 170 3.20 -5.21 -5.39
N CYS A 171 4.24 -4.40 -5.18
CA CYS A 171 5.44 -4.85 -4.46
C CYS A 171 5.13 -5.25 -3.01
N LEU A 172 4.24 -4.50 -2.33
CA LEU A 172 3.81 -4.85 -0.99
C LEU A 172 2.94 -6.11 -0.99
N THR A 173 2.06 -6.25 -1.99
CA THR A 173 1.22 -7.44 -2.15
C THR A 173 2.05 -8.70 -2.40
N LEU A 174 3.12 -8.61 -3.20
CA LEU A 174 4.07 -9.70 -3.39
C LEU A 174 4.76 -10.08 -2.07
N LEU A 175 5.20 -9.09 -1.27
CA LEU A 175 5.78 -9.35 0.06
C LEU A 175 4.77 -10.01 1.01
N ASP A 176 3.51 -9.56 1.01
CA ASP A 176 2.45 -10.18 1.81
C ASP A 176 2.25 -11.66 1.41
N GLY A 177 2.29 -11.97 0.11
CA GLY A 177 2.21 -13.33 -0.42
C GLY A 177 3.44 -14.19 -0.08
N CYS A 178 4.61 -13.58 0.16
CA CYS A 178 5.84 -14.23 0.59
C CYS A 178 5.98 -14.34 2.13
N ASP A 179 4.87 -14.37 2.86
CA ASP A 179 4.82 -14.52 4.33
C ASP A 179 5.49 -13.37 5.11
N GLN A 180 5.67 -12.19 4.47
CA GLN A 180 6.25 -11.01 5.11
C GLN A 180 5.17 -10.08 5.74
N VAL A 181 3.96 -10.60 5.98
CA VAL A 181 2.80 -9.85 6.49
C VAL A 181 3.08 -9.13 7.82
N SER A 182 3.89 -9.74 8.68
CA SER A 182 4.28 -9.12 9.96
C SER A 182 5.08 -7.84 9.75
N VAL A 183 5.99 -7.83 8.78
CA VAL A 183 6.84 -6.67 8.45
C VAL A 183 5.99 -5.60 7.77
N THR A 184 5.20 -5.97 6.76
CA THR A 184 4.36 -5.01 6.02
C THR A 184 3.32 -4.36 6.93
N ASN A 185 2.68 -5.10 7.85
CA ASN A 185 1.74 -4.53 8.82
C ASN A 185 2.41 -3.58 9.81
N ARG A 186 3.65 -3.87 10.23
CA ARG A 186 4.42 -2.94 11.06
C ARG A 186 4.67 -1.62 10.32
N TYR A 187 5.09 -1.68 9.05
CA TYR A 187 5.28 -0.48 8.24
C TYR A 187 3.98 0.29 8.01
N ARG A 188 2.87 -0.41 7.73
CA ARG A 188 1.54 0.21 7.62
C ARG A 188 1.10 0.92 8.90
N ALA A 189 1.43 0.37 10.08
CA ALA A 189 1.16 1.02 11.35
C ALA A 189 1.97 2.31 11.50
N PHE A 190 3.28 2.29 11.24
CA PHE A 190 4.12 3.51 11.26
C PHE A 190 3.68 4.53 10.23
N GLN A 191 3.36 4.10 9.01
CA GLN A 191 2.81 4.93 7.95
C GLN A 191 1.53 5.63 8.39
N SER A 192 0.59 4.90 9.00
CA SER A 192 -0.68 5.45 9.48
C SER A 192 -0.47 6.52 10.55
N VAL A 193 0.40 6.26 11.55
CA VAL A 193 0.69 7.22 12.61
C VAL A 193 1.39 8.46 12.07
N THR A 194 2.45 8.28 11.27
CA THR A 194 3.21 9.40 10.72
C THR A 194 2.38 10.24 9.75
N ALA A 195 1.57 9.60 8.89
CA ALA A 195 0.67 10.31 7.99
C ALA A 195 -0.33 11.17 8.76
N THR A 196 -0.94 10.62 9.81
CA THR A 196 -1.87 11.37 10.65
C THR A 196 -1.22 12.58 11.34
N LEU A 197 -0.02 12.39 11.90
CA LEU A 197 0.70 13.50 12.56
C LEU A 197 1.07 14.60 11.55
N VAL A 198 1.53 14.23 10.37
CA VAL A 198 1.84 15.20 9.29
C VAL A 198 0.57 15.94 8.86
N VAL A 199 -0.57 15.25 8.75
CA VAL A 199 -1.87 15.85 8.44
C VAL A 199 -2.28 16.87 9.50
N TRP A 200 -2.17 16.53 10.78
CA TRP A 200 -2.52 17.45 11.86
C TRP A 200 -1.65 18.70 11.86
N ILE A 201 -0.35 18.54 11.64
CA ILE A 201 0.59 19.67 11.49
C ILE A 201 0.22 20.51 10.28
N ALA A 202 -0.05 19.88 9.12
CA ALA A 202 -0.40 20.58 7.89
C ALA A 202 -1.71 21.37 8.03
N ILE A 203 -2.75 20.78 8.64
CA ILE A 203 -4.01 21.49 8.91
C ILE A 203 -3.77 22.68 9.83
N SER A 204 -3.07 22.48 10.95
CA SER A 204 -2.83 23.52 11.95
C SER A 204 -1.92 24.65 11.43
N SER A 205 -1.05 24.36 10.46
CA SER A 205 -0.20 25.36 9.80
C SER A 205 -0.89 26.12 8.66
N GLY A 206 -2.16 25.78 8.35
CA GLY A 206 -2.89 26.43 7.27
C GLY A 206 -2.52 25.98 5.87
N ALA A 207 -1.95 24.77 5.72
CA ALA A 207 -1.54 24.25 4.41
C ALA A 207 -2.70 24.01 3.41
N GLY A 208 -3.95 24.10 3.84
CA GLY A 208 -5.11 23.95 3.00
C GLY A 208 -5.16 22.62 2.25
N LEU A 209 -5.36 22.65 0.93
CA LEU A 209 -5.42 21.46 0.07
C LEU A 209 -4.09 20.68 -0.01
N TRP A 210 -2.95 21.31 0.29
CA TRP A 210 -1.66 20.62 0.36
C TRP A 210 -1.61 19.55 1.45
N THR A 211 -2.53 19.60 2.42
CA THR A 211 -2.70 18.53 3.40
C THR A 211 -2.99 17.18 2.75
N SER A 212 -3.82 17.16 1.69
CA SER A 212 -4.12 15.93 0.94
C SER A 212 -2.88 15.41 0.19
N VAL A 213 -2.06 16.30 -0.33
CA VAL A 213 -0.78 15.96 -0.98
C VAL A 213 0.17 15.34 0.03
N ALA A 214 0.25 15.91 1.24
CA ALA A 214 1.12 15.41 2.30
C ALA A 214 0.79 13.96 2.70
N ILE A 215 -0.51 13.59 2.75
CA ILE A 215 -0.94 12.21 3.02
C ILE A 215 -0.36 11.25 1.97
N CYS A 216 -0.56 11.58 0.69
CA CYS A 216 -0.08 10.74 -0.41
C CYS A 216 1.45 10.67 -0.46
N ALA A 217 2.14 11.78 -0.17
CA ALA A 217 3.59 11.83 -0.13
C ALA A 217 4.17 10.95 0.99
N VAL A 218 3.61 11.01 2.21
CA VAL A 218 4.04 10.15 3.33
C VAL A 218 3.79 8.68 3.01
N ARG A 219 2.63 8.35 2.40
CA ARG A 219 2.33 6.99 1.99
C ARG A 219 3.37 6.47 1.00
N LEU A 220 3.61 7.20 -0.09
CA LEU A 220 4.58 6.82 -1.11
C LEU A 220 6.00 6.72 -0.53
N PHE A 221 6.40 7.65 0.34
CA PHE A 221 7.70 7.61 1.01
C PHE A 221 7.92 6.29 1.77
N TRP A 222 6.95 5.86 2.60
CA TRP A 222 7.06 4.61 3.35
C TRP A 222 7.09 3.38 2.45
N GLU A 223 6.31 3.36 1.37
CA GLU A 223 6.30 2.27 0.40
C GLU A 223 7.64 2.16 -0.32
N LEU A 224 8.17 3.28 -0.83
CA LEU A 224 9.48 3.31 -1.49
C LEU A 224 10.63 2.99 -0.53
N TRP A 225 10.54 3.44 0.73
CA TRP A 225 11.52 3.10 1.76
C TRP A 225 11.55 1.59 2.02
N LEU A 226 10.40 0.97 2.17
CA LEU A 226 10.31 -0.47 2.39
C LEU A 226 10.90 -1.25 1.22
N ILE A 227 10.52 -0.90 -0.01
CA ILE A 227 10.99 -1.57 -1.23
C ILE A 227 12.49 -1.31 -1.45
N GLY A 228 12.91 -0.05 -1.41
CA GLY A 228 14.26 0.36 -1.81
C GLY A 228 15.33 0.13 -0.76
N VAL A 229 14.99 0.11 0.54
CA VAL A 229 15.96 -0.07 1.62
C VAL A 229 15.90 -1.48 2.18
N ARG A 230 14.70 -1.93 2.56
CA ARG A 230 14.57 -3.22 3.26
C ARG A 230 14.58 -4.43 2.33
N TYR A 231 13.89 -4.33 1.17
CA TYR A 231 13.71 -5.43 0.23
C TYR A 231 14.39 -5.22 -1.12
N ARG A 232 15.38 -4.33 -1.20
CA ARG A 232 16.12 -4.06 -2.45
C ARG A 232 16.66 -5.33 -3.09
N ARG A 233 17.22 -6.25 -2.29
CA ARG A 233 17.83 -7.51 -2.78
C ARG A 233 16.77 -8.51 -3.23
N PHE A 234 15.64 -8.55 -2.56
CA PHE A 234 14.50 -9.38 -2.94
C PHE A 234 13.98 -9.03 -4.34
N PHE A 235 13.86 -7.73 -4.65
CA PHE A 235 13.40 -7.29 -5.97
C PHE A 235 14.51 -7.24 -7.03
N ALA A 236 15.77 -7.40 -6.66
CA ALA A 236 16.90 -7.49 -7.58
C ALA A 236 17.24 -8.95 -7.97
N SER A 237 16.62 -9.95 -7.33
CA SER A 237 16.77 -11.38 -7.63
C SER A 237 15.78 -11.80 -8.70
#